data_611141437a0c44ff6d5f05f4943ad55c
#
_entry.id   611141437a0c44ff6d5f05f4943ad55c
#
_cell.length_a   1.000
_cell.length_b   1.000
_cell.length_c   1.000
_cell.angle_alpha   90.00
_cell.angle_beta   90.00
_cell.angle_gamma   90.00
#
_symmetry.space_group_name_H-M   'P 1'
#
loop_
_entity.id
_entity.type
_entity.pdbx_description
1 polymer ?
#
loop_
_entity_poly.entity_id
_entity_poly.type
_entity_poly.pdbx_seq_one_letter_code
_entity_poly.pdbx_strand_id
1 'polypeptide(L)'
;MLNRKTMKDPQMFSRMIPKTIIVLYLLSDWLAAAQLDTLAISSPAMQKNPKAVVVLPDQYQQTASRYPVVYLLHGWSGSYRDWPAKIDLKPLADKYGFIIVCPDGGYAGWYVNSPIRKDSQYETYIAQEVVAFIDKNYRTVADSTGRFLCGLSMGGHGAFTLLAKYPQQYAGAGSMSGAMAMSSGDRRAGLADILGDYETNRPLWEGNSALFLADRLTGRGKAILIDCGVDDFLYQTNVALHKKLLDLKIPHDYFERPGAHSWGYWTNALEYHLLFFSKNFKTGMK
;
A
#
# COMPACT_ATOMS: atom_id res chain seq x y z
N MET A 1 4.31 -12.25 -105.47
CA MET A 1 3.95 -10.89 -105.89
C MET A 1 3.59 -10.10 -104.66
N LEU A 2 4.49 -9.17 -104.34
CA LEU A 2 4.24 -7.75 -104.12
C LEU A 2 3.03 -7.42 -103.16
N ASN A 3 3.08 -6.65 -102.19
CA ASN A 3 3.79 -5.38 -101.98
C ASN A 3 3.75 -4.92 -100.48
N ARG A 4 4.80 -4.21 -100.13
CA ARG A 4 5.06 -3.30 -99.05
C ARG A 4 3.91 -2.33 -98.67
N LYS A 5 3.93 -1.93 -97.42
CA LYS A 5 3.99 -0.55 -96.84
C LYS A 5 3.04 -0.50 -95.67
N THR A 6 3.25 0.15 -94.58
CA THR A 6 4.14 1.16 -94.04
C THR A 6 3.71 1.41 -92.58
N MET A 7 4.69 1.70 -91.75
CA MET A 7 4.57 2.23 -90.39
C MET A 7 3.47 3.28 -90.26
N LYS A 8 2.80 3.26 -89.14
CA LYS A 8 2.47 4.46 -88.37
C LYS A 8 2.27 4.10 -86.92
N ASP A 9 3.05 4.75 -86.10
CA ASP A 9 3.08 4.81 -84.69
C ASP A 9 1.77 5.38 -84.13
N PRO A 10 1.20 4.85 -83.01
CA PRO A 10 0.30 5.63 -82.22
C PRO A 10 0.86 5.83 -80.82
N GLN A 11 0.93 7.04 -80.56
CA GLN A 11 1.26 7.71 -79.33
C GLN A 11 0.83 7.04 -78.03
N MET A 12 1.78 7.00 -77.18
CA MET A 12 1.82 6.79 -75.77
C MET A 12 0.76 7.61 -75.02
N PHE A 13 -0.32 6.97 -74.54
CA PHE A 13 -1.15 7.54 -73.50
C PHE A 13 -0.68 6.97 -72.16
N SER A 14 0.22 7.73 -71.55
CA SER A 14 0.61 7.56 -70.14
C SER A 14 -0.58 7.90 -69.26
N ARG A 15 -1.27 6.88 -68.76
CA ARG A 15 -2.24 7.03 -67.66
C ARG A 15 -1.40 7.17 -66.37
N MET A 16 -1.34 8.37 -65.87
CA MET A 16 -0.87 8.68 -64.51
C MET A 16 -1.87 8.05 -63.53
N ILE A 17 -1.44 6.99 -62.86
CA ILE A 17 -2.12 6.44 -61.69
C ILE A 17 -1.76 7.38 -60.51
N PRO A 18 -2.71 8.01 -59.82
CA PRO A 18 -2.39 8.78 -58.64
C PRO A 18 -1.85 7.82 -57.55
N LYS A 19 -0.64 8.06 -57.10
CA LYS A 19 -0.08 7.41 -55.90
C LYS A 19 -0.88 7.87 -54.70
N THR A 20 -1.92 7.12 -54.37
CA THR A 20 -2.59 7.25 -53.10
C THR A 20 -1.61 6.84 -52.01
N ILE A 21 -1.03 7.82 -51.33
CA ILE A 21 -0.22 7.59 -50.14
C ILE A 21 -1.22 7.14 -49.04
N ILE A 22 -1.28 5.83 -48.82
CA ILE A 22 -1.94 5.28 -47.62
C ILE A 22 -0.98 5.58 -46.46
N VAL A 23 -1.26 6.65 -45.74
CA VAL A 23 -0.64 6.90 -44.45
C VAL A 23 -1.29 5.90 -43.49
N LEU A 24 -0.64 4.75 -43.29
CA LEU A 24 -0.96 3.85 -42.20
C LEU A 24 -0.59 4.62 -40.89
N TYR A 25 -1.59 5.17 -40.23
CA TYR A 25 -1.48 5.52 -38.84
C TYR A 25 -1.33 4.19 -38.08
N LEU A 26 -0.08 3.82 -37.80
CA LEU A 26 0.21 2.88 -36.74
C LEU A 26 -0.20 3.57 -35.44
N LEU A 27 -1.45 3.37 -35.05
CA LEU A 27 -1.87 3.50 -33.68
C LEU A 27 -1.03 2.46 -32.91
N SER A 28 0.14 2.86 -32.47
CA SER A 28 0.83 2.16 -31.41
C SER A 28 -0.08 2.27 -30.20
N ASP A 29 -0.93 1.26 -29.98
CA ASP A 29 -1.47 0.98 -28.65
C ASP A 29 -0.24 0.78 -27.75
N TRP A 30 0.18 1.87 -27.15
CA TRP A 30 0.98 1.78 -25.95
C TRP A 30 0.08 1.11 -24.92
N LEU A 31 0.14 -0.21 -24.87
CA LEU A 31 -0.21 -0.94 -23.65
C LEU A 31 0.62 -0.29 -22.57
N ALA A 32 0.03 0.66 -21.86
CA ALA A 32 0.60 1.21 -20.65
C ALA A 32 0.72 0.03 -19.68
N ALA A 33 1.88 -0.62 -19.68
CA ALA A 33 2.22 -1.56 -18.63
C ALA A 33 1.94 -0.85 -17.31
N ALA A 34 1.23 -1.50 -16.41
CA ALA A 34 0.88 -0.97 -15.10
C ALA A 34 2.10 -0.28 -14.49
N GLN A 35 2.02 1.03 -14.32
CA GLN A 35 3.18 1.81 -13.88
C GLN A 35 3.37 1.56 -12.38
N LEU A 36 4.23 0.60 -12.06
CA LEU A 36 4.76 0.40 -10.72
C LEU A 36 5.95 1.35 -10.56
N ASP A 37 5.73 2.50 -9.99
CA ASP A 37 6.81 3.44 -9.72
C ASP A 37 7.57 3.00 -8.46
N THR A 38 8.82 2.61 -8.65
CA THR A 38 9.72 2.39 -7.50
C THR A 38 10.48 3.68 -7.22
N LEU A 39 10.27 4.24 -6.06
CA LEU A 39 10.79 5.53 -5.65
C LEU A 39 11.74 5.37 -4.47
N ALA A 40 12.76 6.24 -4.39
CA ALA A 40 13.52 6.45 -3.16
C ALA A 40 12.93 7.65 -2.43
N ILE A 41 12.52 7.47 -1.18
CA ILE A 41 11.97 8.54 -0.34
C ILE A 41 12.99 8.89 0.73
N SER A 42 13.49 10.13 0.69
CA SER A 42 14.48 10.57 1.67
C SER A 42 13.91 10.57 3.08
N SER A 43 14.68 10.01 3.99
CA SER A 43 14.41 10.05 5.43
C SER A 43 15.53 10.79 6.15
N PRO A 44 15.38 12.10 6.39
CA PRO A 44 16.27 12.86 7.27
C PRO A 44 16.39 12.26 8.67
N ALA A 45 15.28 11.70 9.21
CA ALA A 45 15.27 11.06 10.51
C ALA A 45 16.23 9.87 10.62
N MET A 46 16.42 9.10 9.53
CA MET A 46 17.30 7.93 9.49
C MET A 46 18.60 8.16 8.71
N GLN A 47 18.73 9.31 8.01
CA GLN A 47 19.83 9.60 7.08
C GLN A 47 19.97 8.51 5.98
N LYS A 48 18.82 8.04 5.50
CA LYS A 48 18.67 6.98 4.48
C LYS A 48 17.68 7.40 3.40
N ASN A 49 17.68 6.65 2.32
CA ASN A 49 16.69 6.79 1.25
C ASN A 49 15.97 5.44 1.04
N PRO A 50 15.10 4.99 1.98
CA PRO A 50 14.34 3.78 1.78
C PRO A 50 13.45 3.90 0.56
N LYS A 51 13.08 2.74 -0.01
CA LYS A 51 12.27 2.71 -1.23
C LYS A 51 10.80 2.50 -0.93
N ALA A 52 9.96 2.86 -1.88
CA ALA A 52 8.54 2.53 -1.88
C ALA A 52 8.11 2.17 -3.30
N VAL A 53 7.10 1.31 -3.42
CA VAL A 53 6.35 1.13 -4.67
C VAL A 53 5.06 1.94 -4.56
N VAL A 54 4.72 2.67 -5.62
CA VAL A 54 3.46 3.39 -5.75
C VAL A 54 2.67 2.79 -6.91
N VAL A 55 1.43 2.42 -6.66
CA VAL A 55 0.49 1.91 -7.65
C VAL A 55 -0.64 2.91 -7.82
N LEU A 56 -0.80 3.40 -9.04
CA LEU A 56 -1.82 4.38 -9.38
C LEU A 56 -3.00 3.70 -10.10
N PRO A 57 -4.26 4.08 -9.84
CA PRO A 57 -5.38 3.61 -10.62
C PRO A 57 -5.32 4.14 -12.06
N ASP A 58 -5.90 3.41 -13.04
CA ASP A 58 -5.87 3.80 -14.46
C ASP A 58 -6.45 5.19 -14.70
N GLN A 59 -7.52 5.53 -14.00
CA GLN A 59 -8.16 6.83 -14.10
C GLN A 59 -7.27 7.98 -13.62
N TYR A 60 -6.19 7.69 -12.90
CA TYR A 60 -5.27 8.72 -12.41
C TYR A 60 -4.71 9.60 -13.53
N GLN A 61 -4.36 9.02 -14.68
CA GLN A 61 -3.85 9.79 -15.82
C GLN A 61 -4.96 10.49 -16.64
N GLN A 62 -6.22 10.05 -16.47
CA GLN A 62 -7.35 10.50 -17.28
C GLN A 62 -8.13 11.65 -16.63
N THR A 63 -7.96 11.86 -15.31
CA THR A 63 -8.73 12.86 -14.55
C THR A 63 -7.79 13.73 -13.71
N ALA A 64 -8.28 14.92 -13.32
CA ALA A 64 -7.63 15.78 -12.34
C ALA A 64 -8.03 15.45 -10.89
N SER A 65 -8.79 14.39 -10.67
CA SER A 65 -9.31 14.00 -9.37
C SER A 65 -8.20 13.69 -8.36
N ARG A 66 -8.50 13.88 -7.09
CA ARG A 66 -7.66 13.45 -5.97
C ARG A 66 -8.12 12.08 -5.48
N TYR A 67 -7.18 11.27 -5.08
CA TYR A 67 -7.40 9.87 -4.69
C TYR A 67 -7.05 9.64 -3.22
N PRO A 68 -7.83 8.84 -2.49
CA PRO A 68 -7.41 8.36 -1.19
C PRO A 68 -6.22 7.41 -1.33
N VAL A 69 -5.44 7.31 -0.25
CA VAL A 69 -4.19 6.51 -0.21
C VAL A 69 -4.30 5.39 0.80
N VAL A 70 -3.88 4.19 0.41
CA VAL A 70 -3.63 3.07 1.32
C VAL A 70 -2.12 2.86 1.42
N TYR A 71 -1.55 3.07 2.60
CA TYR A 71 -0.17 2.71 2.93
C TYR A 71 -0.14 1.24 3.34
N LEU A 72 0.39 0.38 2.47
CA LEU A 72 0.34 -1.08 2.59
C LEU A 72 1.68 -1.61 3.11
N LEU A 73 1.72 -1.94 4.39
CA LEU A 73 2.91 -2.27 5.15
C LEU A 73 3.26 -3.76 5.07
N HIS A 74 4.54 -4.08 4.85
CA HIS A 74 5.04 -5.45 4.79
C HIS A 74 5.32 -6.05 6.18
N GLY A 75 5.56 -7.36 6.23
CA GLY A 75 5.89 -8.10 7.45
C GLY A 75 7.37 -8.07 7.82
N TRP A 76 7.72 -8.70 8.94
CA TRP A 76 9.10 -8.93 9.35
C TRP A 76 9.89 -9.67 8.27
N SER A 77 11.15 -9.36 8.14
CA SER A 77 12.08 -9.84 7.10
C SER A 77 11.72 -9.46 5.66
N GLY A 78 10.68 -8.65 5.48
CA GLY A 78 10.20 -8.21 4.19
C GLY A 78 10.79 -6.89 3.70
N SER A 79 10.17 -6.35 2.66
CA SER A 79 10.55 -5.08 2.04
C SER A 79 9.38 -4.46 1.26
N TYR A 80 9.58 -3.25 0.76
CA TYR A 80 8.64 -2.56 -0.14
C TYR A 80 8.22 -3.38 -1.39
N ARG A 81 8.96 -4.44 -1.75
CA ARG A 81 8.70 -5.30 -2.91
C ARG A 81 7.73 -6.44 -2.62
N ASP A 82 7.49 -6.77 -1.38
CA ASP A 82 6.80 -8.01 -1.03
C ASP A 82 5.38 -8.04 -1.58
N TRP A 83 4.60 -7.01 -1.31
CA TRP A 83 3.23 -6.95 -1.79
C TRP A 83 3.12 -7.04 -3.32
N PRO A 84 3.80 -6.19 -4.12
CA PRO A 84 3.73 -6.29 -5.57
C PRO A 84 4.34 -7.56 -6.15
N ALA A 85 5.21 -8.27 -5.42
CA ALA A 85 5.74 -9.57 -5.82
C ALA A 85 4.76 -10.73 -5.58
N LYS A 86 3.76 -10.55 -4.71
CA LYS A 86 2.81 -11.61 -4.32
C LYS A 86 1.43 -11.46 -4.93
N ILE A 87 1.05 -10.26 -5.32
CA ILE A 87 -0.24 -9.98 -5.95
C ILE A 87 -0.10 -8.77 -6.89
N ASP A 88 -0.79 -8.83 -8.02
CA ASP A 88 -0.97 -7.64 -8.86
C ASP A 88 -1.90 -6.65 -8.15
N LEU A 89 -1.32 -5.55 -7.68
CA LEU A 89 -2.04 -4.50 -6.96
C LEU A 89 -2.83 -3.56 -7.88
N LYS A 90 -2.53 -3.57 -9.17
CA LYS A 90 -3.12 -2.63 -10.13
C LYS A 90 -4.65 -2.80 -10.27
N PRO A 91 -5.18 -4.03 -10.51
CA PRO A 91 -6.63 -4.24 -10.56
C PRO A 91 -7.35 -3.84 -9.26
N LEU A 92 -6.67 -3.98 -8.12
CA LEU A 92 -7.22 -3.58 -6.82
C LEU A 92 -7.24 -2.05 -6.67
N ALA A 93 -6.19 -1.37 -7.10
CA ALA A 93 -6.13 0.09 -7.13
C ALA A 93 -7.26 0.66 -8.01
N ASP A 94 -7.49 0.05 -9.19
CA ASP A 94 -8.56 0.44 -10.12
C ASP A 94 -9.94 0.20 -9.53
N LYS A 95 -10.17 -1.02 -9.02
CA LYS A 95 -11.48 -1.44 -8.50
C LYS A 95 -11.96 -0.57 -7.34
N TYR A 96 -11.05 -0.20 -6.44
CA TYR A 96 -11.40 0.52 -5.21
C TYR A 96 -11.06 2.01 -5.25
N GLY A 97 -10.40 2.48 -6.31
CA GLY A 97 -10.08 3.89 -6.50
C GLY A 97 -9.04 4.43 -5.52
N PHE A 98 -8.05 3.62 -5.12
CA PHE A 98 -6.98 4.02 -4.22
C PHE A 98 -5.63 4.17 -4.93
N ILE A 99 -4.83 5.13 -4.49
CA ILE A 99 -3.38 5.06 -4.63
C ILE A 99 -2.90 4.06 -3.56
N ILE A 100 -2.16 3.02 -3.97
CA ILE A 100 -1.57 2.06 -3.03
C ILE A 100 -0.07 2.34 -2.93
N VAL A 101 0.42 2.58 -1.72
CA VAL A 101 1.83 2.85 -1.45
C VAL A 101 2.39 1.73 -0.58
N CYS A 102 3.42 1.03 -1.07
CA CYS A 102 4.12 -0.01 -0.34
C CYS A 102 5.49 0.52 0.12
N PRO A 103 5.60 1.18 1.27
CA PRO A 103 6.86 1.72 1.76
C PRO A 103 7.72 0.64 2.41
N ASP A 104 9.04 0.84 2.41
CA ASP A 104 9.97 0.02 3.16
C ASP A 104 9.83 0.30 4.66
N GLY A 105 9.66 -0.73 5.46
CA GLY A 105 9.61 -0.68 6.93
C GLY A 105 10.88 -1.24 7.59
N GLY A 106 11.91 -1.54 6.77
CA GLY A 106 13.12 -2.25 7.19
C GLY A 106 12.89 -3.71 7.54
N TYR A 107 13.95 -4.49 7.52
CA TYR A 107 13.89 -5.93 7.80
C TYR A 107 13.19 -6.27 9.13
N ALA A 108 13.47 -5.49 10.19
CA ALA A 108 12.92 -5.63 11.54
C ALA A 108 12.68 -4.24 12.18
N GLY A 109 12.19 -3.26 11.41
CA GLY A 109 12.00 -1.89 11.90
C GLY A 109 10.71 -1.69 12.70
N TRP A 110 9.78 -2.65 12.64
CA TRP A 110 8.55 -2.71 13.43
C TRP A 110 7.66 -1.45 13.36
N TYR A 111 7.99 -0.53 12.46
CA TYR A 111 7.29 0.75 12.32
C TYR A 111 7.31 1.59 13.60
N VAL A 112 8.42 1.49 14.34
CA VAL A 112 8.66 2.23 15.59
C VAL A 112 9.90 3.12 15.45
N ASN A 113 10.01 4.11 16.32
CA ASN A 113 11.23 4.88 16.49
C ASN A 113 12.12 4.23 17.55
N SER A 114 13.30 3.80 17.16
CA SER A 114 14.26 3.21 18.07
C SER A 114 14.99 4.29 18.89
N PRO A 115 15.02 4.20 20.23
CA PRO A 115 15.87 5.06 21.04
C PRO A 115 17.34 4.66 20.99
N ILE A 116 17.65 3.43 20.50
CA ILE A 116 19.00 2.84 20.48
C ILE A 116 19.65 3.06 19.11
N ARG A 117 18.87 2.84 18.03
CA ARG A 117 19.35 2.91 16.65
C ARG A 117 18.83 4.15 15.94
N LYS A 118 19.70 5.14 15.75
CA LYS A 118 19.36 6.37 15.01
C LYS A 118 18.93 6.11 13.57
N ASP A 119 19.40 5.02 12.97
CA ASP A 119 19.09 4.59 11.62
C ASP A 119 17.80 3.76 11.50
N SER A 120 17.00 3.65 12.58
CA SER A 120 15.73 2.92 12.65
C SER A 120 14.63 3.80 13.28
N GLN A 121 14.15 4.79 12.51
CA GLN A 121 13.10 5.74 12.89
C GLN A 121 11.87 5.54 11.98
N TYR A 122 11.42 4.30 11.86
CA TYR A 122 10.39 3.93 10.89
C TYR A 122 8.99 4.47 11.21
N GLU A 123 8.69 4.79 12.47
CA GLU A 123 7.46 5.49 12.84
C GLU A 123 7.43 6.89 12.21
N THR A 124 8.48 7.69 12.41
CA THR A 124 8.62 9.02 11.78
C THR A 124 8.65 8.91 10.27
N TYR A 125 9.39 7.94 9.73
CA TYR A 125 9.48 7.74 8.29
C TYR A 125 8.11 7.51 7.65
N ILE A 126 7.32 6.56 8.16
CA ILE A 126 6.01 6.26 7.59
C ILE A 126 5.01 7.39 7.85
N ALA A 127 4.90 7.83 9.12
CA ALA A 127 3.84 8.76 9.51
C ALA A 127 4.07 10.19 9.01
N GLN A 128 5.31 10.61 8.81
CA GLN A 128 5.61 11.99 8.44
C GLN A 128 6.26 12.10 7.07
N GLU A 129 7.39 11.42 6.84
CA GLU A 129 8.21 11.63 5.66
C GLU A 129 7.58 11.02 4.41
N VAL A 130 7.07 9.78 4.49
CA VAL A 130 6.37 9.11 3.37
C VAL A 130 5.07 9.84 3.06
N VAL A 131 4.26 10.18 4.06
CA VAL A 131 2.99 10.90 3.86
C VAL A 131 3.24 12.24 3.18
N ALA A 132 4.18 13.04 3.69
CA ALA A 132 4.49 14.34 3.09
C ALA A 132 5.01 14.23 1.66
N PHE A 133 5.85 13.23 1.38
CA PHE A 133 6.36 12.98 0.05
C PHE A 133 5.24 12.59 -0.93
N ILE A 134 4.36 11.67 -0.52
CA ILE A 134 3.25 11.20 -1.37
C ILE A 134 2.26 12.33 -1.63
N ASP A 135 1.88 13.10 -0.64
CA ASP A 135 0.96 14.24 -0.81
C ASP A 135 1.54 15.35 -1.71
N LYS A 136 2.85 15.55 -1.65
CA LYS A 136 3.53 16.55 -2.48
C LYS A 136 3.62 16.13 -3.96
N ASN A 137 3.79 14.83 -4.24
CA ASN A 137 4.12 14.37 -5.58
C ASN A 137 2.93 13.72 -6.31
N TYR A 138 1.84 13.39 -5.59
CA TYR A 138 0.66 12.74 -6.16
C TYR A 138 -0.61 13.52 -5.82
N ARG A 139 -1.63 13.35 -6.65
CA ARG A 139 -2.96 13.94 -6.41
C ARG A 139 -3.71 13.13 -5.36
N THR A 140 -3.36 13.32 -4.10
CA THR A 140 -3.98 12.67 -2.96
C THR A 140 -5.11 13.51 -2.36
N VAL A 141 -6.04 12.86 -1.66
CA VAL A 141 -6.86 13.52 -0.65
C VAL A 141 -5.97 13.72 0.57
N ALA A 142 -5.34 14.91 0.64
CA ALA A 142 -4.21 15.19 1.53
C ALA A 142 -4.64 15.57 2.96
N ASP A 143 -5.67 14.90 3.48
CA ASP A 143 -6.14 15.07 4.85
C ASP A 143 -6.43 13.68 5.49
N SER A 144 -6.87 13.69 6.75
CA SER A 144 -7.10 12.45 7.49
C SER A 144 -8.20 11.57 6.91
N THR A 145 -9.12 12.11 6.13
CA THR A 145 -10.24 11.33 5.56
C THR A 145 -9.80 10.45 4.40
N GLY A 146 -8.72 10.84 3.72
CA GLY A 146 -8.19 10.17 2.55
C GLY A 146 -7.02 9.21 2.82
N ARG A 147 -6.61 8.98 4.08
CA ARG A 147 -5.43 8.14 4.38
C ARG A 147 -5.79 6.94 5.22
N PHE A 148 -5.42 5.76 4.74
CA PHE A 148 -5.59 4.48 5.43
C PHE A 148 -4.25 3.76 5.57
N LEU A 149 -4.10 3.05 6.66
CA LEU A 149 -2.98 2.14 6.91
C LEU A 149 -3.48 0.70 6.77
N CYS A 150 -2.71 -0.16 6.14
CA CYS A 150 -3.00 -1.59 6.06
C CYS A 150 -1.70 -2.37 6.12
N GLY A 151 -1.71 -3.58 6.66
CA GLY A 151 -0.50 -4.38 6.64
C GLY A 151 -0.68 -5.78 7.22
N LEU A 152 0.33 -6.61 6.98
CA LEU A 152 0.39 -7.98 7.49
C LEU A 152 1.42 -8.13 8.61
N SER A 153 1.18 -8.99 9.59
CA SER A 153 2.15 -9.37 10.62
C SER A 153 2.76 -8.14 11.34
N MET A 154 4.08 -7.91 11.21
CA MET A 154 4.75 -6.67 11.63
C MET A 154 4.07 -5.42 11.05
N GLY A 155 3.63 -5.47 9.78
CA GLY A 155 2.91 -4.37 9.14
C GLY A 155 1.50 -4.17 9.69
N GLY A 156 0.81 -5.23 10.11
CA GLY A 156 -0.46 -5.15 10.81
C GLY A 156 -0.33 -4.47 12.18
N HIS A 157 0.71 -4.81 12.92
CA HIS A 157 1.12 -4.09 14.12
C HIS A 157 1.36 -2.61 13.80
N GLY A 158 2.19 -2.31 12.79
CA GLY A 158 2.51 -0.94 12.39
C GLY A 158 1.29 -0.13 12.00
N ALA A 159 0.37 -0.71 11.22
CA ALA A 159 -0.86 -0.05 10.81
C ALA A 159 -1.70 0.38 12.02
N PHE A 160 -1.87 -0.52 13.00
CA PHE A 160 -2.66 -0.21 14.17
C PHE A 160 -1.96 0.77 15.11
N THR A 161 -0.65 0.59 15.38
CA THR A 161 0.09 1.47 16.29
C THR A 161 0.25 2.88 15.75
N LEU A 162 0.46 3.03 14.44
CA LEU A 162 0.49 4.35 13.79
C LEU A 162 -0.87 5.03 13.83
N LEU A 163 -1.98 4.30 13.60
CA LEU A 163 -3.32 4.87 13.79
C LEU A 163 -3.53 5.36 15.23
N ALA A 164 -3.13 4.58 16.22
CA ALA A 164 -3.30 4.92 17.64
C ALA A 164 -2.42 6.11 18.09
N LYS A 165 -1.23 6.26 17.49
CA LYS A 165 -0.31 7.37 17.80
C LYS A 165 -0.66 8.65 17.04
N TYR A 166 -1.18 8.54 15.80
CA TYR A 166 -1.49 9.65 14.90
C TYR A 166 -2.97 9.63 14.45
N PRO A 167 -3.96 9.56 15.37
CA PRO A 167 -5.36 9.40 15.00
C PRO A 167 -5.92 10.58 14.19
N GLN A 168 -5.33 11.76 14.30
CA GLN A 168 -5.72 12.93 13.51
C GLN A 168 -5.21 12.88 12.05
N GLN A 169 -4.33 11.94 11.71
CA GLN A 169 -3.70 11.86 10.39
C GLN A 169 -4.33 10.82 9.47
N TYR A 170 -5.00 9.80 10.03
CA TYR A 170 -5.55 8.67 9.29
C TYR A 170 -7.04 8.50 9.53
N ALA A 171 -7.77 8.05 8.51
CA ALA A 171 -9.18 7.68 8.57
C ALA A 171 -9.36 6.33 9.30
N GLY A 172 -8.44 5.41 9.08
CA GLY A 172 -8.53 4.07 9.65
C GLY A 172 -7.30 3.21 9.42
N ALA A 173 -7.35 2.00 9.98
CA ALA A 173 -6.35 0.97 9.78
C ALA A 173 -6.94 -0.42 9.63
N GLY A 174 -6.26 -1.25 8.85
CA GLY A 174 -6.52 -2.66 8.68
C GLY A 174 -5.31 -3.52 9.05
N SER A 175 -5.53 -4.58 9.79
CA SER A 175 -4.47 -5.49 10.20
C SER A 175 -4.79 -6.91 9.79
N MET A 176 -3.89 -7.53 9.04
CA MET A 176 -3.92 -8.94 8.67
C MET A 176 -2.89 -9.70 9.50
N SER A 177 -3.35 -10.60 10.36
CA SER A 177 -2.46 -11.41 11.23
C SER A 177 -1.45 -10.57 12.01
N GLY A 178 -1.86 -9.41 12.55
CA GLY A 178 -0.95 -8.46 13.19
C GLY A 178 -0.34 -8.99 14.49
N ALA A 179 0.92 -8.61 14.77
CA ALA A 179 1.56 -8.86 16.06
C ALA A 179 1.06 -7.83 17.10
N MET A 180 -0.14 -8.04 17.66
CA MET A 180 -0.84 -7.04 18.44
C MET A 180 -0.30 -6.82 19.86
N ALA A 181 0.41 -7.81 20.39
CA ALA A 181 1.08 -7.72 21.68
C ALA A 181 2.57 -7.99 21.49
N MET A 182 3.41 -7.00 21.79
CA MET A 182 4.86 -7.19 21.88
C MET A 182 5.22 -7.78 23.24
N SER A 183 5.97 -8.86 23.26
CA SER A 183 6.35 -9.58 24.47
C SER A 183 7.82 -10.00 24.48
N SER A 184 8.33 -10.42 25.63
CA SER A 184 9.70 -10.94 25.77
C SER A 184 10.00 -12.15 24.89
N GLY A 185 8.96 -12.91 24.45
CA GLY A 185 9.08 -14.02 23.53
C GLY A 185 9.49 -13.63 22.11
N ASP A 186 9.33 -12.36 21.73
CA ASP A 186 9.60 -11.85 20.39
C ASP A 186 11.07 -11.47 20.14
N ARG A 187 12.00 -11.96 20.97
CA ARG A 187 13.44 -11.68 20.85
C ARG A 187 14.03 -11.99 19.48
N ARG A 188 13.51 -13.02 18.80
CA ARG A 188 13.96 -13.45 17.46
C ARG A 188 13.60 -12.47 16.35
N ALA A 189 12.65 -11.61 16.60
CA ALA A 189 12.15 -10.67 15.60
C ALA A 189 12.91 -9.31 15.59
N GLY A 190 14.05 -9.21 16.29
CA GLY A 190 14.90 -8.02 16.29
C GLY A 190 14.34 -6.86 17.14
N LEU A 191 13.30 -7.07 17.94
CA LEU A 191 12.72 -6.01 18.78
C LEU A 191 13.69 -5.52 19.86
N ALA A 192 14.46 -6.43 20.46
CA ALA A 192 15.47 -6.06 21.47
C ALA A 192 16.59 -5.17 20.90
N ASP A 193 16.90 -5.32 19.60
CA ASP A 193 17.92 -4.49 18.93
C ASP A 193 17.47 -3.04 18.72
N ILE A 194 16.15 -2.80 18.72
CA ILE A 194 15.57 -1.47 18.49
C ILE A 194 14.92 -0.85 19.72
N LEU A 195 14.41 -1.66 20.66
CA LEU A 195 13.75 -1.18 21.88
C LEU A 195 14.55 -1.47 23.18
N GLY A 196 15.65 -2.21 23.09
CA GLY A 196 16.41 -2.72 24.23
C GLY A 196 15.76 -3.97 24.85
N ASP A 197 16.43 -4.49 25.88
CA ASP A 197 15.92 -5.67 26.58
C ASP A 197 14.55 -5.42 27.20
N TYR A 198 13.64 -6.39 27.09
CA TYR A 198 12.24 -6.27 27.54
C TYR A 198 12.14 -5.99 29.04
N GLU A 199 12.91 -6.69 29.87
CA GLU A 199 12.79 -6.58 31.34
C GLU A 199 13.19 -5.19 31.84
N THR A 200 14.16 -4.56 31.18
CA THR A 200 14.64 -3.22 31.54
C THR A 200 13.89 -2.09 30.84
N ASN A 201 13.23 -2.38 29.69
CA ASN A 201 12.56 -1.37 28.85
C ASN A 201 11.07 -1.67 28.64
N ARG A 202 10.44 -2.41 29.52
CA ARG A 202 9.05 -2.82 29.42
C ARG A 202 8.07 -1.67 29.05
N PRO A 203 8.12 -0.49 29.67
CA PRO A 203 7.23 0.62 29.30
C PRO A 203 7.39 1.07 27.85
N LEU A 204 8.61 0.96 27.26
CA LEU A 204 8.86 1.29 25.86
C LEU A 204 8.23 0.24 24.92
N TRP A 205 8.29 -1.04 25.27
CA TRP A 205 7.66 -2.10 24.52
C TRP A 205 6.13 -1.97 24.58
N GLU A 206 5.57 -1.77 25.76
CA GLU A 206 4.13 -1.55 25.94
C GLU A 206 3.66 -0.30 25.18
N GLY A 207 4.40 0.81 25.26
CA GLY A 207 4.14 2.05 24.53
C GLY A 207 4.24 1.95 23.00
N ASN A 208 4.72 0.81 22.47
CA ASN A 208 4.77 0.48 21.06
C ASN A 208 3.92 -0.75 20.71
N SER A 209 3.15 -1.30 21.63
CA SER A 209 2.28 -2.46 21.40
C SER A 209 0.85 -2.05 21.11
N ALA A 210 0.27 -2.59 20.04
CA ALA A 210 -1.10 -2.29 19.61
C ALA A 210 -2.12 -2.51 20.75
N LEU A 211 -1.98 -3.61 21.48
CA LEU A 211 -2.87 -3.95 22.59
C LEU A 211 -2.89 -2.88 23.70
N PHE A 212 -1.74 -2.30 24.01
CA PHE A 212 -1.63 -1.25 25.05
C PHE A 212 -2.02 0.14 24.53
N LEU A 213 -1.90 0.37 23.23
CA LEU A 213 -2.25 1.65 22.62
C LEU A 213 -3.73 1.79 22.25
N ALA A 214 -4.52 0.72 22.36
CA ALA A 214 -5.93 0.70 21.96
C ALA A 214 -6.77 1.80 22.62
N ASP A 215 -6.51 2.12 23.89
CA ASP A 215 -7.22 3.16 24.65
C ASP A 215 -7.18 4.54 23.98
N ARG A 216 -6.11 4.84 23.21
CA ARG A 216 -5.96 6.11 22.49
C ARG A 216 -6.97 6.31 21.34
N LEU A 217 -7.66 5.23 20.94
CA LEU A 217 -8.66 5.26 19.86
C LEU A 217 -10.08 5.46 20.38
N THR A 218 -10.28 5.48 21.70
CA THR A 218 -11.60 5.71 22.32
C THR A 218 -12.19 7.05 21.86
N GLY A 219 -13.41 7.02 21.32
CA GLY A 219 -14.14 8.20 20.85
C GLY A 219 -13.58 8.87 19.58
N ARG A 220 -12.62 8.22 18.89
CA ARG A 220 -11.97 8.82 17.70
C ARG A 220 -12.72 8.56 16.40
N GLY A 221 -13.71 7.66 16.35
CA GLY A 221 -14.52 7.36 15.16
C GLY A 221 -13.67 6.85 13.97
N LYS A 222 -12.67 6.01 14.24
CA LYS A 222 -11.77 5.48 13.21
C LYS A 222 -12.31 4.19 12.60
N ALA A 223 -12.09 4.00 11.30
CA ALA A 223 -12.38 2.75 10.61
C ALA A 223 -11.29 1.72 10.95
N ILE A 224 -11.67 0.67 11.66
CA ILE A 224 -10.73 -0.37 12.13
C ILE A 224 -11.21 -1.72 11.63
N LEU A 225 -10.31 -2.48 10.98
CA LEU A 225 -10.54 -3.86 10.59
C LEU A 225 -9.38 -4.74 11.08
N ILE A 226 -9.72 -5.79 11.83
CA ILE A 226 -8.78 -6.84 12.26
C ILE A 226 -9.18 -8.13 11.55
N ASP A 227 -8.22 -8.79 10.93
CA ASP A 227 -8.42 -10.03 10.17
C ASP A 227 -7.28 -11.01 10.50
N CYS A 228 -7.62 -12.21 10.96
CA CYS A 228 -6.63 -13.22 11.33
C CYS A 228 -7.13 -14.63 11.05
N GLY A 229 -6.25 -15.46 10.49
CA GLY A 229 -6.53 -16.88 10.32
C GLY A 229 -6.58 -17.63 11.66
N VAL A 230 -7.50 -18.58 11.80
CA VAL A 230 -7.67 -19.33 13.08
C VAL A 230 -6.49 -20.26 13.38
N ASP A 231 -5.71 -20.64 12.37
CA ASP A 231 -4.50 -21.46 12.50
C ASP A 231 -3.22 -20.62 12.60
N ASP A 232 -3.34 -19.29 12.69
CA ASP A 232 -2.21 -18.37 12.77
C ASP A 232 -1.62 -18.36 14.19
N PHE A 233 -0.30 -18.43 14.31
CA PHE A 233 0.36 -18.38 15.63
C PHE A 233 0.16 -17.05 16.37
N LEU A 234 -0.23 -15.98 15.67
CA LEU A 234 -0.60 -14.69 16.26
C LEU A 234 -2.11 -14.55 16.54
N TYR A 235 -2.90 -15.59 16.25
CA TYR A 235 -4.36 -15.56 16.42
C TYR A 235 -4.78 -15.05 17.80
N GLN A 236 -4.20 -15.59 18.87
CA GLN A 236 -4.59 -15.21 20.24
C GLN A 236 -4.33 -13.73 20.56
N THR A 237 -3.30 -13.11 19.97
CA THR A 237 -3.04 -11.67 20.18
C THR A 237 -4.04 -10.79 19.44
N ASN A 238 -4.55 -11.24 18.29
CA ASN A 238 -5.63 -10.59 17.55
C ASN A 238 -6.97 -10.71 18.28
N VAL A 239 -7.29 -11.88 18.82
CA VAL A 239 -8.46 -12.08 19.72
C VAL A 239 -8.38 -11.17 20.95
N ALA A 240 -7.21 -11.04 21.57
CA ALA A 240 -7.03 -10.19 22.73
C ALA A 240 -7.28 -8.71 22.40
N LEU A 241 -6.80 -8.23 21.26
CA LEU A 241 -7.06 -6.86 20.80
C LEU A 241 -8.55 -6.67 20.50
N HIS A 242 -9.19 -7.60 19.77
CA HIS A 242 -10.62 -7.57 19.50
C HIS A 242 -11.44 -7.42 20.81
N LYS A 243 -11.20 -8.28 21.80
CA LYS A 243 -11.86 -8.20 23.10
C LYS A 243 -11.64 -6.85 23.77
N LYS A 244 -10.40 -6.35 23.78
CA LYS A 244 -10.09 -5.04 24.35
C LYS A 244 -10.86 -3.91 23.66
N LEU A 245 -10.97 -3.93 22.35
CA LEU A 245 -11.73 -2.92 21.60
C LEU A 245 -13.22 -2.98 21.93
N LEU A 246 -13.79 -4.18 22.14
CA LEU A 246 -15.18 -4.35 22.62
C LEU A 246 -15.36 -3.75 24.01
N ASP A 247 -14.46 -4.04 24.95
CA ASP A 247 -14.51 -3.52 26.33
C ASP A 247 -14.43 -1.98 26.35
N LEU A 248 -13.62 -1.41 25.45
CA LEU A 248 -13.48 0.04 25.27
C LEU A 248 -14.62 0.66 24.45
N LYS A 249 -15.57 -0.13 23.96
CA LYS A 249 -16.67 0.29 23.07
C LYS A 249 -16.16 1.01 21.81
N ILE A 250 -15.03 0.58 21.26
CA ILE A 250 -14.48 1.08 20.03
C ILE A 250 -15.06 0.28 18.86
N PRO A 251 -15.85 0.90 17.96
CA PRO A 251 -16.40 0.22 16.79
C PRO A 251 -15.28 -0.31 15.88
N HIS A 252 -15.36 -1.56 15.48
CA HIS A 252 -14.42 -2.21 14.57
C HIS A 252 -15.03 -3.44 13.92
N ASP A 253 -14.53 -3.81 12.74
CA ASP A 253 -14.82 -5.09 12.11
C ASP A 253 -13.75 -6.11 12.52
N TYR A 254 -14.16 -7.35 12.75
CA TYR A 254 -13.27 -8.45 13.10
C TYR A 254 -13.61 -9.69 12.28
N PHE A 255 -12.62 -10.21 11.56
CA PHE A 255 -12.76 -11.41 10.73
C PHE A 255 -11.87 -12.54 11.24
N GLU A 256 -12.48 -13.70 11.44
CA GLU A 256 -11.82 -14.98 11.67
C GLU A 256 -12.14 -15.90 10.50
N ARG A 257 -11.13 -16.47 9.88
CA ARG A 257 -11.31 -17.36 8.74
C ARG A 257 -10.32 -18.52 8.82
N PRO A 258 -10.63 -19.69 8.19
CA PRO A 258 -9.63 -20.75 8.04
C PRO A 258 -8.37 -20.23 7.36
N GLY A 259 -7.21 -20.55 7.93
CA GLY A 259 -5.91 -20.16 7.39
C GLY A 259 -4.88 -19.85 8.47
N ALA A 260 -3.63 -19.78 8.04
CA ALA A 260 -2.45 -19.60 8.90
C ALA A 260 -1.65 -18.35 8.48
N HIS A 261 -0.51 -18.12 9.12
CA HIS A 261 0.40 -17.00 8.86
C HIS A 261 1.08 -17.12 7.50
N SER A 262 0.37 -16.80 6.43
CA SER A 262 0.84 -17.08 5.07
C SER A 262 0.39 -16.04 4.04
N TRP A 263 1.17 -15.92 2.97
CA TRP A 263 0.83 -15.06 1.84
C TRP A 263 -0.51 -15.44 1.18
N GLY A 264 -0.85 -16.73 1.11
CA GLY A 264 -2.15 -17.16 0.58
C GLY A 264 -3.32 -16.60 1.37
N TYR A 265 -3.19 -16.47 2.69
CA TYR A 265 -4.18 -15.81 3.53
C TYR A 265 -4.22 -14.30 3.28
N TRP A 266 -3.08 -13.62 3.31
CA TRP A 266 -3.01 -12.16 3.24
C TRP A 266 -3.39 -11.60 1.89
N THR A 267 -3.04 -12.26 0.78
CA THR A 267 -3.46 -11.81 -0.56
C THR A 267 -4.97 -11.89 -0.74
N ASN A 268 -5.62 -12.91 -0.17
CA ASN A 268 -7.08 -13.00 -0.12
C ASN A 268 -7.68 -11.93 0.81
N ALA A 269 -7.10 -11.71 1.99
CA ALA A 269 -7.57 -10.74 2.98
C ALA A 269 -7.51 -9.30 2.47
N LEU A 270 -6.49 -8.94 1.67
CA LEU A 270 -6.29 -7.57 1.19
C LEU A 270 -7.53 -6.99 0.49
N GLU A 271 -8.23 -7.78 -0.30
CA GLU A 271 -9.42 -7.31 -1.01
C GLU A 271 -10.55 -6.89 -0.05
N TYR A 272 -10.74 -7.63 1.05
CA TYR A 272 -11.73 -7.28 2.08
C TYR A 272 -11.34 -5.97 2.79
N HIS A 273 -10.05 -5.74 3.03
CA HIS A 273 -9.57 -4.50 3.62
C HIS A 273 -9.80 -3.31 2.70
N LEU A 274 -9.49 -3.43 1.41
CA LEU A 274 -9.73 -2.35 0.43
C LEU A 274 -11.22 -2.06 0.26
N LEU A 275 -12.07 -3.08 0.24
CA LEU A 275 -13.53 -2.92 0.24
C LEU A 275 -13.99 -2.19 1.51
N PHE A 276 -13.50 -2.58 2.68
CA PHE A 276 -13.82 -1.92 3.95
C PHE A 276 -13.44 -0.44 3.92
N PHE A 277 -12.23 -0.11 3.47
CA PHE A 277 -11.79 1.28 3.37
C PHE A 277 -12.62 2.08 2.36
N SER A 278 -12.96 1.51 1.21
CA SER A 278 -13.78 2.19 0.21
C SER A 278 -15.17 2.56 0.74
N LYS A 279 -15.77 1.71 1.59
CA LYS A 279 -17.05 1.99 2.27
C LYS A 279 -16.92 3.05 3.37
N ASN A 280 -15.75 3.18 3.97
CA ASN A 280 -15.47 4.13 5.04
C ASN A 280 -14.82 5.43 4.54
N PHE A 281 -14.39 5.47 3.29
CA PHE A 281 -13.95 6.69 2.65
C PHE A 281 -15.18 7.56 2.32
N LYS A 282 -15.36 8.60 3.10
CA LYS A 282 -16.40 9.59 2.84
C LYS A 282 -15.82 10.65 1.90
N THR A 283 -16.11 10.54 0.60
CA THR A 283 -15.95 11.67 -0.28
C THR A 283 -16.74 12.83 0.32
N GLY A 284 -16.06 13.93 0.59
CA GLY A 284 -16.72 15.18 0.89
C GLY A 284 -17.52 15.62 -0.35
N MET A 285 -18.68 15.00 -0.55
CA MET A 285 -19.69 15.58 -1.42
C MET A 285 -20.18 16.85 -0.72
N LYS A 286 -19.57 17.96 -1.08
CA LYS A 286 -20.16 19.28 -0.95
C LYS A 286 -20.74 19.69 -2.29
#